data_4c00d8ad542a6fbac7b1189ef7484e13
#
_entry.id   4c00d8ad542a6fbac7b1189ef7484e13
#
_cell.length_a   1.000
_cell.length_b   1.000
_cell.length_c   1.000
_cell.angle_alpha   90.00
_cell.angle_beta   90.00
_cell.angle_gamma   90.00
#
_symmetry.space_group_name_H-M   'P 1'
#
loop_
_entity.id
_entity.type
_entity.pdbx_description
1 polymer ?
#
loop_
_entity_poly.entity_id
_entity_poly.type
_entity_poly.pdbx_seq_one_letter_code
_entity_poly.pdbx_strand_id
1 'polypeptide(L)'
;YLFEMGHREVMNVMCLRRYTMEQRFAGIKESWRQHNLAFHHDRHLLNISSFSAKEAEEKVGAWLDAANGKTLPTAFLVGGDFMAAGTVNALHRRGLRVPQDVSVMSIDGFNLAAIEDVPLTAVHVPRDELGNEAVQMLQQRLIRPDAPVGSLLLHGRLAVRESVRRVRPGKGNTAVEREGLYDTQLSIPNARLP
;
A
#
# COMPACT_ATOMS: atom_id res chain seq x y z
N TYR A 1 -0.76 9.57 1.08
CA TYR A 1 0.12 9.52 2.26
C TYR A 1 1.60 9.41 1.88
N LEU A 2 1.99 8.49 0.99
CA LEU A 2 3.39 8.38 0.54
C LEU A 2 3.89 9.67 -0.12
N PHE A 3 3.04 10.34 -0.88
CA PHE A 3 3.39 11.64 -1.49
C PHE A 3 3.52 12.76 -0.43
N GLU A 4 2.69 12.76 0.61
CA GLU A 4 2.83 13.66 1.77
C GLU A 4 4.10 13.38 2.57
N MET A 5 4.54 12.12 2.61
CA MET A 5 5.82 11.72 3.19
C MET A 5 7.02 12.06 2.30
N GLY A 6 6.81 12.68 1.13
CA GLY A 6 7.85 13.16 0.23
C GLY A 6 8.28 12.18 -0.85
N HIS A 7 7.73 10.97 -0.89
CA HIS A 7 8.02 10.01 -1.95
C HIS A 7 7.51 10.53 -3.30
N ARG A 8 8.28 10.30 -4.37
CA ARG A 8 7.90 10.65 -5.75
C ARG A 8 8.11 9.48 -6.70
N GLU A 9 9.04 8.59 -6.38
CA GLU A 9 9.29 7.34 -7.07
C GLU A 9 8.72 6.20 -6.22
N VAL A 10 7.51 5.75 -6.57
CA VAL A 10 6.79 4.68 -5.86
C VAL A 10 6.53 3.53 -6.81
N MET A 11 7.03 2.35 -6.49
CA MET A 11 6.70 1.12 -7.18
C MET A 11 5.40 0.53 -6.61
N ASN A 12 4.45 0.24 -7.48
CA ASN A 12 3.20 -0.38 -7.08
C ASN A 12 3.24 -1.88 -7.43
N VAL A 13 3.18 -2.76 -6.41
CA VAL A 13 3.14 -4.21 -6.59
C VAL A 13 1.68 -4.65 -6.50
N MET A 14 1.11 -5.09 -7.62
CA MET A 14 -0.32 -5.35 -7.76
C MET A 14 -0.58 -6.72 -8.39
N CYS A 15 -1.75 -7.30 -8.11
CA CYS A 15 -2.28 -8.48 -8.79
C CYS A 15 -3.61 -8.09 -9.46
N LEU A 16 -3.55 -7.57 -10.69
CA LEU A 16 -4.69 -6.99 -11.41
C LEU A 16 -5.58 -8.08 -12.05
N ARG A 17 -6.05 -9.05 -11.24
CA ARG A 17 -6.90 -10.17 -11.69
C ARG A 17 -8.33 -10.12 -11.15
N ARG A 18 -8.63 -9.13 -10.31
CA ARG A 18 -9.93 -8.98 -9.67
C ARG A 18 -10.39 -7.54 -9.76
N TYR A 19 -11.68 -7.35 -9.92
CA TYR A 19 -12.31 -6.03 -9.96
C TYR A 19 -11.85 -5.12 -8.80
N THR A 20 -11.80 -5.64 -7.57
CA THR A 20 -11.37 -4.86 -6.40
C THR A 20 -9.94 -4.35 -6.53
N MET A 21 -9.05 -5.11 -7.17
CA MET A 21 -7.66 -4.69 -7.39
C MET A 21 -7.56 -3.66 -8.50
N GLU A 22 -8.39 -3.77 -9.52
CA GLU A 22 -8.49 -2.76 -10.58
C GLU A 22 -8.98 -1.42 -10.01
N GLN A 23 -9.97 -1.45 -9.09
CA GLN A 23 -10.44 -0.25 -8.38
C GLN A 23 -9.36 0.36 -7.49
N ARG A 24 -8.60 -0.45 -6.74
CA ARG A 24 -7.43 0.02 -5.98
C ARG A 24 -6.42 0.70 -6.90
N PHE A 25 -6.12 0.08 -8.02
CA PHE A 25 -5.17 0.62 -8.98
C PHE A 25 -5.67 1.89 -9.67
N ALA A 26 -6.97 2.00 -9.95
CA ALA A 26 -7.58 3.24 -10.44
C ALA A 26 -7.39 4.38 -9.43
N GLY A 27 -7.62 4.12 -8.13
CA GLY A 27 -7.38 5.09 -7.05
C GLY A 27 -5.90 5.51 -6.95
N ILE A 28 -4.96 4.57 -7.14
CA ILE A 28 -3.53 4.87 -7.19
C ILE A 28 -3.25 5.85 -8.33
N LYS A 29 -3.68 5.56 -9.55
CA LYS A 29 -3.47 6.45 -10.71
C LYS A 29 -4.09 7.82 -10.50
N GLU A 30 -5.28 7.88 -9.90
CA GLU A 30 -5.93 9.14 -9.57
C GLU A 30 -5.11 9.96 -8.56
N SER A 31 -4.55 9.31 -7.52
CA SER A 31 -3.66 9.99 -6.58
C SER A 31 -2.41 10.59 -7.26
N TRP A 32 -1.79 9.86 -8.21
CA TRP A 32 -0.68 10.40 -9.01
C TRP A 32 -1.11 11.64 -9.79
N ARG A 33 -2.28 11.61 -10.42
CA ARG A 33 -2.83 12.75 -11.18
C ARG A 33 -3.08 13.96 -10.28
N GLN A 34 -3.67 13.75 -9.09
CA GLN A 34 -3.96 14.83 -8.13
C GLN A 34 -2.69 15.51 -7.60
N HIS A 35 -1.58 14.79 -7.56
CA HIS A 35 -0.28 15.33 -7.16
C HIS A 35 0.56 15.85 -8.34
N ASN A 36 -0.04 15.95 -9.54
CA ASN A 36 0.63 16.38 -10.77
C ASN A 36 1.88 15.53 -11.11
N LEU A 37 1.83 14.22 -10.83
CA LEU A 37 2.89 13.28 -11.12
C LEU A 37 2.48 12.38 -12.30
N ALA A 38 3.42 12.13 -13.21
CA ALA A 38 3.19 11.21 -14.33
C ALA A 38 3.33 9.75 -13.86
N PHE A 39 2.31 8.93 -14.17
CA PHE A 39 2.34 7.49 -13.93
C PHE A 39 2.79 6.75 -15.19
N HIS A 40 3.87 5.98 -15.10
CA HIS A 40 4.39 5.15 -16.19
C HIS A 40 4.30 3.68 -15.79
N HIS A 41 3.58 2.87 -16.58
CA HIS A 41 3.33 1.46 -16.25
C HIS A 41 4.60 0.63 -16.13
N ASP A 42 5.55 0.82 -17.03
CA ASP A 42 6.85 0.13 -17.08
C ASP A 42 7.77 0.47 -15.90
N ARG A 43 7.56 1.64 -15.29
CA ARG A 43 8.39 2.16 -14.22
C ARG A 43 7.75 2.05 -12.83
N HIS A 44 6.42 2.19 -12.75
CA HIS A 44 5.72 2.34 -11.47
C HIS A 44 4.77 1.18 -11.15
N LEU A 45 4.69 0.15 -12.01
CA LEU A 45 3.85 -1.01 -11.79
C LEU A 45 4.63 -2.32 -11.96
N LEU A 46 4.61 -3.15 -10.95
CA LEU A 46 4.98 -4.56 -11.01
C LEU A 46 3.71 -5.39 -10.83
N ASN A 47 3.18 -5.88 -11.95
CA ASN A 47 2.01 -6.75 -11.93
C ASN A 47 2.43 -8.21 -11.73
N ILE A 48 1.90 -8.85 -10.68
CA ILE A 48 2.13 -10.25 -10.36
C ILE A 48 0.86 -11.07 -10.55
N SER A 49 0.97 -12.39 -10.62
CA SER A 49 -0.15 -13.25 -11.01
C SER A 49 -0.98 -13.77 -9.84
N SER A 50 -0.47 -13.71 -8.62
CA SER A 50 -1.16 -14.19 -7.42
C SER A 50 -0.95 -13.26 -6.21
N PHE A 51 -1.70 -13.51 -5.14
CA PHE A 51 -1.58 -12.78 -3.87
C PHE A 51 -0.57 -13.42 -2.91
N SER A 52 0.28 -14.35 -3.37
CA SER A 52 1.19 -15.08 -2.50
C SER A 52 2.44 -14.26 -2.16
N ALA A 53 2.93 -14.40 -0.91
CA ALA A 53 4.18 -13.81 -0.49
C ALA A 53 5.36 -14.34 -1.31
N LYS A 54 5.36 -15.64 -1.64
CA LYS A 54 6.42 -16.29 -2.40
C LYS A 54 6.58 -15.69 -3.79
N GLU A 55 5.49 -15.53 -4.54
CA GLU A 55 5.57 -14.93 -5.88
C GLU A 55 5.99 -13.45 -5.81
N ALA A 56 5.46 -12.70 -4.84
CA ALA A 56 5.87 -11.31 -4.64
C ALA A 56 7.37 -11.21 -4.35
N GLU A 57 7.91 -12.08 -3.49
CA GLU A 57 9.34 -12.15 -3.18
C GLU A 57 10.18 -12.46 -4.44
N GLU A 58 9.77 -13.46 -5.22
CA GLU A 58 10.47 -13.85 -6.46
C GLU A 58 10.44 -12.72 -7.50
N LYS A 59 9.27 -12.12 -7.74
CA LYS A 59 9.09 -11.10 -8.78
C LYS A 59 9.74 -9.76 -8.40
N VAL A 60 9.58 -9.32 -7.15
CA VAL A 60 10.25 -8.11 -6.65
C VAL A 60 11.76 -8.33 -6.63
N GLY A 61 12.21 -9.52 -6.21
CA GLY A 61 13.61 -9.89 -6.22
C GLY A 61 14.21 -9.82 -7.62
N ALA A 62 13.60 -10.47 -8.59
CA ALA A 62 14.06 -10.44 -9.98
C ALA A 62 14.05 -9.01 -10.56
N TRP A 63 13.05 -8.20 -10.20
CA TRP A 63 13.00 -6.80 -10.62
C TRP A 63 14.16 -5.98 -10.02
N LEU A 64 14.45 -6.17 -8.72
CA LEU A 64 15.59 -5.51 -8.05
C LEU A 64 16.93 -5.90 -8.69
N ASP A 65 17.11 -7.18 -9.01
CA ASP A 65 18.33 -7.67 -9.65
C ASP A 65 18.52 -7.07 -11.06
N ALA A 66 17.43 -6.94 -11.82
CA ALA A 66 17.43 -6.30 -13.14
C ALA A 66 17.61 -4.77 -13.08
N ALA A 67 17.29 -4.15 -11.94
CA ALA A 67 17.46 -2.72 -11.71
C ALA A 67 18.90 -2.35 -11.26
N ASN A 68 19.83 -3.30 -11.25
CA ASN A 68 21.21 -3.07 -10.81
C ASN A 68 21.84 -1.86 -11.51
N GLY A 69 22.31 -0.90 -10.71
CA GLY A 69 22.88 0.38 -11.20
C GLY A 69 21.84 1.45 -11.56
N LYS A 70 20.53 1.19 -11.42
CA LYS A 70 19.46 2.19 -11.61
C LYS A 70 19.03 2.78 -10.27
N THR A 71 18.42 3.96 -10.32
CA THR A 71 17.78 4.56 -9.15
C THR A 71 16.60 3.72 -8.71
N LEU A 72 16.65 3.19 -7.49
CA LEU A 72 15.53 2.43 -6.90
C LEU A 72 14.38 3.36 -6.49
N PRO A 73 13.13 2.86 -6.45
CA PRO A 73 12.02 3.61 -5.88
C PRO A 73 12.27 3.85 -4.40
N THR A 74 11.78 4.96 -3.90
CA THR A 74 11.91 5.30 -2.48
C THR A 74 10.85 4.62 -1.61
N ALA A 75 9.78 4.10 -2.24
CA ALA A 75 8.74 3.34 -1.58
C ALA A 75 8.13 2.28 -2.50
N PHE A 76 7.62 1.22 -1.88
CA PHE A 76 6.71 0.24 -2.47
C PHE A 76 5.31 0.42 -1.88
N LEU A 77 4.29 0.54 -2.74
CA LEU A 77 2.89 0.39 -2.37
C LEU A 77 2.41 -0.97 -2.87
N VAL A 78 2.01 -1.81 -1.94
CA VAL A 78 1.66 -3.21 -2.25
C VAL A 78 0.17 -3.44 -2.06
N GLY A 79 -0.47 -4.04 -3.04
CA GLY A 79 -1.92 -4.21 -3.11
C GLY A 79 -2.53 -5.17 -2.08
N GLY A 80 -1.74 -5.82 -1.22
CA GLY A 80 -2.21 -6.70 -0.15
C GLY A 80 -1.09 -7.13 0.78
N ASP A 81 -1.41 -7.44 2.02
CA ASP A 81 -0.42 -7.66 3.09
C ASP A 81 0.49 -8.87 2.85
N PHE A 82 -0.05 -9.98 2.32
CA PHE A 82 0.79 -11.15 1.99
C PHE A 82 1.82 -10.85 0.90
N MET A 83 1.43 -10.08 -0.11
CA MET A 83 2.38 -9.61 -1.12
C MET A 83 3.40 -8.65 -0.52
N ALA A 84 2.99 -7.82 0.45
CA ALA A 84 3.90 -6.90 1.15
C ALA A 84 4.94 -7.67 1.97
N ALA A 85 4.56 -8.76 2.65
CA ALA A 85 5.49 -9.65 3.32
C ALA A 85 6.57 -10.17 2.35
N GLY A 86 6.15 -10.70 1.19
CA GLY A 86 7.09 -11.13 0.16
C GLY A 86 7.97 -9.99 -0.39
N THR A 87 7.43 -8.78 -0.50
CA THR A 87 8.19 -7.59 -0.92
C THR A 87 9.27 -7.25 0.10
N VAL A 88 8.93 -7.23 1.40
CA VAL A 88 9.90 -7.00 2.49
C VAL A 88 11.00 -8.05 2.49
N ASN A 89 10.64 -9.34 2.34
CA ASN A 89 11.61 -10.42 2.24
C ASN A 89 12.58 -10.24 1.06
N ALA A 90 12.06 -9.86 -0.12
CA ALA A 90 12.89 -9.59 -1.29
C ALA A 90 13.89 -8.45 -1.07
N LEU A 91 13.47 -7.39 -0.36
CA LEU A 91 14.31 -6.25 0.02
C LEU A 91 15.38 -6.68 1.03
N HIS A 92 15.00 -7.35 2.12
CA HIS A 92 15.91 -7.79 3.17
C HIS A 92 17.00 -8.74 2.65
N ARG A 93 16.64 -9.70 1.77
CA ARG A 93 17.63 -10.61 1.13
C ARG A 93 18.68 -9.89 0.28
N ARG A 94 18.41 -8.63 -0.10
CA ARG A 94 19.36 -7.78 -0.85
C ARG A 94 20.01 -6.70 0.00
N GLY A 95 19.87 -6.81 1.34
CA GLY A 95 20.45 -5.90 2.30
C GLY A 95 19.76 -4.54 2.38
N LEU A 96 18.56 -4.40 1.77
CA LEU A 96 17.78 -3.18 1.84
C LEU A 96 16.86 -3.20 3.07
N ARG A 97 17.01 -2.23 3.93
CA ARG A 97 16.28 -2.11 5.21
C ARG A 97 14.99 -1.33 5.01
N VAL A 98 13.92 -1.80 5.65
CA VAL A 98 12.62 -1.11 5.71
C VAL A 98 12.48 -0.52 7.13
N PRO A 99 12.22 0.79 7.27
CA PRO A 99 12.05 1.82 6.22
C PRO A 99 13.33 2.57 5.84
N GLN A 100 14.52 2.22 6.39
CA GLN A 100 15.74 3.03 6.33
C GLN A 100 16.23 3.26 4.90
N ASP A 101 16.16 2.26 4.07
CA ASP A 101 16.60 2.34 2.66
C ASP A 101 15.41 2.51 1.72
N VAL A 102 14.30 1.78 1.97
CA VAL A 102 13.07 1.81 1.17
C VAL A 102 11.86 1.69 2.08
N SER A 103 10.85 2.55 1.88
CA SER A 103 9.57 2.44 2.59
C SER A 103 8.67 1.38 1.96
N VAL A 104 7.85 0.70 2.78
CA VAL A 104 6.83 -0.25 2.30
C VAL A 104 5.48 0.08 2.94
N MET A 105 4.44 0.17 2.12
CA MET A 105 3.06 0.37 2.55
C MET A 105 2.16 -0.67 1.90
N SER A 106 1.16 -1.16 2.64
CA SER A 106 0.23 -2.18 2.14
C SER A 106 -1.23 -1.72 2.17
N ILE A 107 -2.10 -2.55 1.59
CA ILE A 107 -3.55 -2.43 1.67
C ILE A 107 -4.06 -3.77 2.24
N ASP A 108 -5.04 -3.73 3.11
CA ASP A 108 -5.83 -4.71 3.85
C ASP A 108 -5.65 -4.56 5.36
N GLY A 109 -4.45 -4.29 5.86
CA GLY A 109 -4.19 -3.96 7.26
C GLY A 109 -4.39 -5.16 8.21
N PHE A 110 -4.17 -6.40 7.73
CA PHE A 110 -3.94 -7.52 8.61
C PHE A 110 -2.70 -7.21 9.44
N ASN A 111 -2.79 -7.28 10.73
CA ASN A 111 -1.60 -7.11 11.54
C ASN A 111 -0.75 -8.38 11.44
N LEU A 112 0.09 -8.46 10.42
CA LEU A 112 1.03 -9.58 10.22
C LEU A 112 2.30 -9.41 11.07
N ALA A 113 2.27 -8.58 12.12
CA ALA A 113 3.41 -8.33 13.01
C ALA A 113 4.02 -9.60 13.62
N ALA A 114 3.30 -10.72 13.60
CA ALA A 114 3.84 -12.03 13.99
C ALA A 114 4.73 -12.66 12.89
N ILE A 115 4.75 -12.10 11.68
CA ILE A 115 5.44 -12.65 10.49
C ILE A 115 6.51 -11.67 10.00
N GLU A 116 6.40 -10.37 10.35
CA GLU A 116 7.25 -9.30 9.86
C GLU A 116 8.01 -8.65 11.00
N ASP A 117 9.32 -8.44 10.83
CA ASP A 117 10.17 -7.71 11.78
C ASP A 117 9.81 -6.22 11.87
N VAL A 118 9.11 -5.68 10.87
CA VAL A 118 8.71 -4.28 10.78
C VAL A 118 7.18 -4.17 10.64
N PRO A 119 6.49 -3.52 11.59
CA PRO A 119 5.06 -3.28 11.49
C PRO A 119 4.70 -2.42 10.28
N LEU A 120 3.89 -2.96 9.36
CA LEU A 120 3.57 -2.30 8.10
C LEU A 120 2.53 -1.19 8.27
N THR A 121 2.83 0.01 7.80
CA THR A 121 1.84 1.05 7.51
C THR A 121 0.90 0.54 6.43
N ALA A 122 -0.42 0.58 6.68
CA ALA A 122 -1.40 0.01 5.78
C ALA A 122 -2.73 0.76 5.79
N VAL A 123 -3.47 0.66 4.69
CA VAL A 123 -4.90 0.97 4.68
C VAL A 123 -5.65 -0.21 5.29
N HIS A 124 -6.18 -0.04 6.49
CA HIS A 124 -6.97 -1.05 7.18
C HIS A 124 -8.39 -1.11 6.62
N VAL A 125 -8.79 -2.28 6.13
CA VAL A 125 -10.15 -2.57 5.70
C VAL A 125 -10.98 -3.00 6.91
N PRO A 126 -12.14 -2.37 7.22
CA PRO A 126 -12.97 -2.68 8.38
C PRO A 126 -13.79 -3.96 8.15
N ARG A 127 -13.13 -5.12 8.23
CA ARG A 127 -13.72 -6.42 7.85
C ARG A 127 -14.83 -6.88 8.80
N ASP A 128 -14.65 -6.63 10.08
CA ASP A 128 -15.64 -7.03 11.09
C ASP A 128 -16.92 -6.21 10.91
N GLU A 129 -16.79 -4.91 10.67
CA GLU A 129 -17.89 -4.02 10.36
C GLU A 129 -18.55 -4.41 9.04
N LEU A 130 -17.76 -4.74 8.00
CA LEU A 130 -18.30 -5.22 6.72
C LEU A 130 -19.13 -6.51 6.90
N GLY A 131 -18.64 -7.45 7.72
CA GLY A 131 -19.36 -8.67 8.04
C GLY A 131 -20.67 -8.41 8.78
N ASN A 132 -20.61 -7.58 9.80
CA ASN A 132 -21.79 -7.21 10.61
C ASN A 132 -22.85 -6.51 9.76
N GLU A 133 -22.47 -5.51 8.98
CA GLU A 133 -23.37 -4.75 8.11
C GLU A 133 -23.98 -5.65 7.02
N ALA A 134 -23.19 -6.56 6.44
CA ALA A 134 -23.69 -7.50 5.44
C ALA A 134 -24.80 -8.40 6.03
N VAL A 135 -24.61 -8.91 7.26
CA VAL A 135 -25.63 -9.71 7.95
C VAL A 135 -26.88 -8.89 8.25
N GLN A 136 -26.73 -7.65 8.74
CA GLN A 136 -27.86 -6.75 8.99
C GLN A 136 -28.65 -6.45 7.71
N MET A 137 -27.96 -6.12 6.62
CA MET A 137 -28.60 -5.89 5.33
C MET A 137 -29.35 -7.14 4.83
N LEU A 138 -28.78 -8.34 5.01
CA LEU A 138 -29.46 -9.60 4.67
C LEU A 138 -30.72 -9.84 5.53
N GLN A 139 -30.64 -9.63 6.84
CA GLN A 139 -31.79 -9.75 7.73
C GLN A 139 -32.91 -8.79 7.33
N GLN A 140 -32.56 -7.51 7.04
CA GLN A 140 -33.54 -6.52 6.56
C GLN A 140 -34.20 -6.97 5.25
N ARG A 141 -33.42 -7.54 4.32
CA ARG A 141 -33.92 -8.05 3.04
C ARG A 141 -34.89 -9.23 3.24
N LEU A 142 -34.62 -10.12 4.19
CA LEU A 142 -35.52 -11.26 4.51
C LEU A 142 -36.85 -10.77 5.13
N ILE A 143 -36.79 -9.72 5.96
CA ILE A 143 -38.00 -9.17 6.61
C ILE A 143 -38.82 -8.32 5.62
N ARG A 144 -38.16 -7.61 4.71
CA ARG A 144 -38.79 -6.69 3.73
C ARG A 144 -38.26 -6.97 2.33
N PRO A 145 -38.67 -8.05 1.66
CA PRO A 145 -38.15 -8.46 0.37
C PRO A 145 -38.41 -7.43 -0.74
N ASP A 146 -39.50 -6.66 -0.63
CA ASP A 146 -39.89 -5.65 -1.62
C ASP A 146 -39.31 -4.24 -1.35
N ALA A 147 -38.50 -4.07 -0.30
CA ALA A 147 -37.86 -2.78 -0.03
C ALA A 147 -36.88 -2.41 -1.12
N PRO A 148 -36.67 -1.10 -1.39
CA PRO A 148 -35.66 -0.66 -2.35
C PRO A 148 -34.27 -1.22 -2.05
N VAL A 149 -33.51 -1.54 -3.10
CA VAL A 149 -32.12 -2.00 -2.96
C VAL A 149 -31.24 -0.82 -2.61
N GLY A 150 -30.46 -0.94 -1.55
CA GLY A 150 -29.46 0.02 -1.12
C GLY A 150 -28.05 -0.54 -1.23
N SER A 151 -27.05 0.35 -1.21
CA SER A 151 -25.63 0.02 -1.10
C SER A 151 -25.03 0.73 0.10
N LEU A 152 -24.19 0.04 0.85
CA LEU A 152 -23.41 0.60 1.96
C LEU A 152 -21.93 0.58 1.59
N LEU A 153 -21.28 1.73 1.69
CA LEU A 153 -19.85 1.89 1.49
C LEU A 153 -19.17 2.19 2.83
N LEU A 154 -18.29 1.30 3.28
CA LEU A 154 -17.46 1.52 4.45
C LEU A 154 -16.06 1.97 4.02
N HIS A 155 -15.58 3.05 4.63
CA HIS A 155 -14.26 3.58 4.37
C HIS A 155 -13.19 2.86 5.18
N GLY A 156 -12.08 2.50 4.52
CA GLY A 156 -10.87 2.08 5.20
C GLY A 156 -10.22 3.24 5.96
N ARG A 157 -9.36 2.90 6.91
CA ARG A 157 -8.55 3.89 7.65
C ARG A 157 -7.07 3.63 7.45
N LEU A 158 -6.27 4.70 7.41
CA LEU A 158 -4.82 4.58 7.40
C LEU A 158 -4.32 4.21 8.80
N ALA A 159 -3.65 3.08 8.92
CA ALA A 159 -2.91 2.66 10.10
C ALA A 159 -1.43 2.94 9.87
N VAL A 160 -0.96 4.08 10.39
CA VAL A 160 0.45 4.46 10.31
C VAL A 160 1.26 3.63 11.31
N ARG A 161 2.35 3.03 10.83
CA ARG A 161 3.29 2.23 11.62
C ARG A 161 4.73 2.55 11.18
N GLU A 162 5.65 1.64 11.39
CA GLU A 162 7.09 1.89 11.29
C GLU A 162 7.69 1.73 9.89
N SER A 163 6.95 1.15 8.93
CA SER A 163 7.50 0.76 7.63
C SER A 163 7.59 1.90 6.60
N VAL A 164 7.19 3.11 6.95
CA VAL A 164 7.26 4.29 6.07
C VAL A 164 8.01 5.41 6.77
N ARG A 165 9.06 5.93 6.12
CA ARG A 165 9.80 7.11 6.58
C ARG A 165 9.53 8.32 5.70
N ARG A 166 9.73 9.52 6.23
CA ARG A 166 9.69 10.76 5.45
C ARG A 166 10.95 10.87 4.57
N VAL A 167 10.77 11.32 3.32
CA VAL A 167 11.84 11.65 2.39
C VAL A 167 11.82 13.14 2.12
N ARG A 168 12.98 13.81 2.19
CA ARG A 168 13.08 15.23 1.83
C ARG A 168 12.98 15.37 0.31
N PRO A 169 12.12 16.28 -0.23
CA PRO A 169 12.12 16.56 -1.66
C PRO A 169 13.46 17.14 -2.06
N GLY A 170 14.14 16.57 -3.08
CA GLY A 170 15.29 17.20 -3.71
C GLY A 170 16.62 16.46 -3.68
N LYS A 171 16.72 15.30 -3.05
CA LYS A 171 17.91 14.43 -3.21
C LYS A 171 17.46 13.11 -3.83
N GLY A 172 17.80 12.90 -5.09
CA GLY A 172 17.82 11.55 -5.67
C GLY A 172 18.67 10.67 -4.75
N ASN A 173 18.26 9.42 -4.56
CA ASN A 173 18.83 8.47 -3.63
C ASN A 173 20.30 8.19 -3.97
N THR A 174 21.20 9.07 -3.54
CA THR A 174 22.63 8.78 -3.41
C THR A 174 22.85 8.51 -1.93
N ALA A 175 23.16 7.26 -1.60
CA ALA A 175 23.64 6.75 -0.33
C ALA A 175 23.33 7.59 0.93
N VAL A 176 22.38 7.07 1.70
CA VAL A 176 22.28 7.12 3.18
C VAL A 176 22.98 8.28 3.90
N GLU A 177 22.28 9.36 4.17
CA GLU A 177 22.56 10.17 5.36
C GLU A 177 21.73 9.65 6.53
N ARG A 178 22.43 9.06 7.50
CA ARG A 178 21.89 8.65 8.81
C ARG A 178 21.69 9.89 9.65
N GLU A 179 20.43 10.23 9.99
CA GLU A 179 20.13 10.86 11.27
C GLU A 179 18.59 10.84 11.49
N GLY A 180 18.21 10.36 12.65
CA GLY A 180 16.83 10.18 13.07
C GLY A 180 16.19 11.50 13.49
N LEU A 181 14.89 11.59 13.24
CA LEU A 181 13.95 12.42 14.00
C LEU A 181 12.55 11.85 13.76
N TYR A 182 12.06 11.10 14.72
CA TYR A 182 10.66 10.73 14.83
C TYR A 182 9.89 11.94 15.35
N ASP A 183 9.08 12.55 14.53
CA ASP A 183 8.07 13.50 14.99
C ASP A 183 6.69 12.89 14.77
N THR A 184 6.07 12.51 15.87
CA THR A 184 4.80 11.80 15.96
C THR A 184 3.67 12.79 16.19
N GLN A 185 3.32 13.62 15.19
CA GLN A 185 2.01 14.27 15.19
C GLN A 185 1.66 14.78 13.76
N LEU A 186 0.87 14.01 13.05
CA LEU A 186 0.16 14.51 11.88
C LEU A 186 -1.34 14.30 12.08
N SER A 187 -2.02 15.41 12.42
CA SER A 187 -3.47 15.51 12.31
C SER A 187 -3.84 15.53 10.83
N ILE A 188 -4.49 14.50 10.35
CA ILE A 188 -5.07 14.48 9.01
C ILE A 188 -6.39 15.26 9.08
N PRO A 189 -6.58 16.36 8.33
CA PRO A 189 -7.88 17.02 8.26
C PRO A 189 -8.90 16.07 7.64
N ASN A 190 -10.06 15.94 8.27
CA ASN A 190 -11.22 15.24 7.71
C ASN A 190 -11.55 15.84 6.33
N ALA A 191 -11.19 15.15 5.26
CA ALA A 191 -11.66 15.48 3.93
C ALA A 191 -13.17 15.18 3.86
N ARG A 192 -13.99 16.19 3.95
CA ARG A 192 -15.40 16.11 3.55
C ARG A 192 -15.40 15.94 2.03
N LEU A 193 -15.88 14.80 1.57
CA LEU A 193 -16.26 14.61 0.19
C LEU A 193 -17.72 15.07 -0.01
N PRO A 194 -18.04 15.62 -1.20
CA PRO A 194 -19.38 16.06 -1.55
C PRO A 194 -20.37 14.89 -1.64
#